data_abd4f7fb5b8a011521e9a355b44c8756
#
_entry.id   abd4f7fb5b8a011521e9a355b44c8756
#
_cell.length_a   1.000
_cell.length_b   1.000
_cell.length_c   1.000
_cell.angle_alpha   90.00
_cell.angle_beta   90.00
_cell.angle_gamma   90.00
#
_symmetry.space_group_name_H-M   'P 1'
#
loop_
_entity.id
_entity.type
_entity.pdbx_description
1 polymer ?
#
loop_
_entity_poly.entity_id
_entity_poly.type
_entity_poly.pdbx_seq_one_letter_code
_entity_poly.pdbx_strand_id
1 'polypeptide(L)'
;VDLATVAGTYEGTLPAADCPGIKTVLTINADSTYELKQDYIDRKDGHDEASGVLQVLDGKVLMLVRPSSGEHTFYKVKDSKSVVMTDSLGNEAEGEMAKLYVLTKK
;
A
#
# COMPACT_ATOMS: atom_id res chain seq x y z
N VAL A 1 13.33 8.71 5.21
CA VAL A 1 13.19 7.30 4.80
C VAL A 1 13.96 7.08 3.53
N ASP A 2 14.79 6.06 3.54
CA ASP A 2 15.60 5.69 2.38
C ASP A 2 14.85 4.62 1.58
N LEU A 3 14.56 4.89 0.30
CA LEU A 3 13.85 3.94 -0.55
C LEU A 3 14.60 2.62 -0.68
N ALA A 4 15.91 2.63 -0.67
CA ALA A 4 16.69 1.39 -0.74
C ALA A 4 16.43 0.49 0.47
N THR A 5 16.18 1.09 1.63
CA THR A 5 15.87 0.35 2.86
C THR A 5 14.46 -0.24 2.83
N VAL A 6 13.50 0.48 2.26
CA VAL A 6 12.10 0.04 2.24
C VAL A 6 11.72 -0.68 0.95
N ALA A 7 12.61 -0.72 -0.04
CA ALA A 7 12.32 -1.42 -1.29
C ALA A 7 12.07 -2.90 -1.05
N GLY A 8 11.10 -3.46 -1.76
CA GLY A 8 10.73 -4.86 -1.63
C GLY A 8 9.25 -5.07 -1.89
N THR A 9 8.81 -6.30 -1.67
CA THR A 9 7.42 -6.71 -1.90
C THR A 9 6.72 -6.89 -0.56
N TYR A 10 5.59 -6.21 -0.40
CA TYR A 10 4.77 -6.24 0.82
C TYR A 10 3.44 -6.87 0.50
N GLU A 11 2.94 -7.73 1.39
CA GLU A 11 1.68 -8.43 1.21
C GLU A 11 0.78 -8.32 2.43
N GLY A 12 -0.50 -8.34 2.19
CA GLY A 12 -1.50 -8.38 3.23
C GLY A 12 -2.90 -8.44 2.62
N THR A 13 -3.89 -8.65 3.48
CA THR A 13 -5.29 -8.62 3.07
C THR A 13 -5.95 -7.42 3.71
N LEU A 14 -6.39 -6.48 2.86
CA LEU A 14 -7.05 -5.26 3.32
C LEU A 14 -8.55 -5.50 3.44
N PRO A 15 -9.24 -4.81 4.36
CA PRO A 15 -10.68 -4.94 4.50
C PRO A 15 -11.42 -4.32 3.32
N ALA A 16 -12.55 -4.91 2.96
CA ALA A 16 -13.41 -4.40 1.89
C ALA A 16 -14.86 -4.46 2.32
N ALA A 17 -15.66 -3.52 1.83
CA ALA A 17 -17.06 -3.42 2.23
C ALA A 17 -17.95 -4.47 1.58
N ASP A 18 -17.63 -4.89 0.36
CA ASP A 18 -18.50 -5.75 -0.46
C ASP A 18 -17.87 -7.09 -0.82
N CYS A 19 -16.80 -7.46 -0.14
CA CYS A 19 -16.19 -8.80 -0.30
C CYS A 19 -15.41 -9.14 0.98
N PRO A 20 -15.00 -10.42 1.16
CA PRO A 20 -14.29 -10.83 2.38
C PRO A 20 -12.96 -10.13 2.61
N GLY A 21 -12.38 -9.56 1.57
CA GLY A 21 -11.12 -8.83 1.69
C GLY A 21 -10.48 -8.60 0.33
N ILE A 22 -9.41 -7.84 0.33
CA ILE A 22 -8.62 -7.56 -0.87
C ILE A 22 -7.20 -8.03 -0.60
N LYS A 23 -6.79 -9.09 -1.28
CA LYS A 23 -5.42 -9.56 -1.17
C LYS A 23 -4.53 -8.59 -1.94
N THR A 24 -3.66 -7.91 -1.22
CA THR A 24 -2.87 -6.80 -1.76
C THR A 24 -1.39 -7.13 -1.75
N VAL A 25 -0.74 -6.92 -2.89
CA VAL A 25 0.71 -7.05 -3.02
C VAL A 25 1.24 -5.70 -3.53
N LEU A 26 2.08 -5.08 -2.73
CA LEU A 26 2.71 -3.80 -3.08
C LEU A 26 4.21 -3.99 -3.21
N THR A 27 4.76 -3.67 -4.37
CA THR A 27 6.19 -3.70 -4.60
C THR A 27 6.70 -2.27 -4.67
N ILE A 28 7.67 -1.96 -3.82
CA ILE A 28 8.33 -0.65 -3.78
C ILE A 28 9.72 -0.81 -4.37
N ASN A 29 10.04 -0.01 -5.38
CA ASN A 29 11.33 -0.04 -6.04
C ASN A 29 12.20 1.13 -5.59
N ALA A 30 13.51 0.92 -5.55
CA ALA A 30 14.43 1.96 -5.09
C ALA A 30 14.54 3.16 -6.04
N ASP A 31 13.99 3.05 -7.24
CA ASP A 31 13.98 4.13 -8.23
C ASP A 31 12.74 5.02 -8.16
N SER A 32 12.01 4.95 -7.05
CA SER A 32 10.78 5.74 -6.81
C SER A 32 9.59 5.31 -7.67
N THR A 33 9.56 4.03 -8.06
CA THR A 33 8.39 3.47 -8.74
C THR A 33 7.77 2.39 -7.87
N TYR A 34 6.52 2.02 -8.19
CA TYR A 34 5.83 0.97 -7.45
C TYR A 34 4.96 0.14 -8.39
N GLU A 35 4.62 -1.05 -7.91
CA GLU A 35 3.63 -1.91 -8.54
C GLU A 35 2.66 -2.36 -7.47
N LEU A 36 1.37 -2.28 -7.77
CA LEU A 36 0.31 -2.67 -6.85
C LEU A 36 -0.58 -3.69 -7.54
N LYS A 37 -0.76 -4.85 -6.90
CA LYS A 37 -1.64 -5.89 -7.38
C LYS A 37 -2.67 -6.18 -6.31
N GLN A 38 -3.94 -6.20 -6.69
CA GLN A 38 -5.04 -6.44 -5.76
C GLN A 38 -5.96 -7.50 -6.32
N ASP A 39 -6.28 -8.49 -5.49
CA ASP A 39 -7.24 -9.54 -5.81
C ASP A 39 -8.39 -9.46 -4.81
N TYR A 40 -9.58 -9.18 -5.31
CA TYR A 40 -10.78 -9.10 -4.49
C TYR A 40 -11.31 -10.51 -4.27
N ILE A 41 -11.27 -10.95 -3.02
CA ILE A 41 -11.63 -12.32 -2.66
C ILE A 41 -13.12 -12.57 -2.99
N ASP A 42 -13.39 -13.74 -3.56
CA ASP A 42 -14.75 -14.17 -3.96
C ASP A 42 -15.43 -13.25 -4.98
N ARG A 43 -14.66 -12.47 -5.72
CA ARG A 43 -15.19 -11.65 -6.81
C ARG A 43 -14.73 -12.21 -8.14
N LYS A 44 -15.68 -12.36 -9.07
CA LYS A 44 -15.35 -12.69 -10.45
C LYS A 44 -14.71 -11.46 -11.09
N ASP A 45 -13.61 -11.64 -11.78
CA ASP A 45 -12.84 -10.54 -12.39
C ASP A 45 -12.37 -9.50 -11.35
N GLY A 46 -12.05 -9.99 -10.13
CA GLY A 46 -11.62 -9.13 -9.05
C GLY A 46 -10.14 -8.79 -9.01
N HIS A 47 -9.41 -9.02 -10.09
CA HIS A 47 -7.99 -8.69 -10.16
C HIS A 47 -7.78 -7.28 -10.70
N ASP A 48 -6.94 -6.50 -10.01
CA ASP A 48 -6.57 -5.16 -10.46
C ASP A 48 -5.07 -4.97 -10.30
N GLU A 49 -4.46 -4.30 -11.26
CA GLU A 49 -3.04 -3.98 -11.22
C GLU A 49 -2.84 -2.49 -11.50
N ALA A 50 -1.93 -1.90 -10.76
CA ALA A 50 -1.57 -0.51 -10.95
C ALA A 50 -0.06 -0.36 -10.82
N SER A 51 0.49 0.61 -11.49
CA SER A 51 1.89 0.97 -11.35
C SER A 51 2.04 2.46 -11.57
N GLY A 52 3.12 3.02 -11.08
CA GLY A 52 3.34 4.45 -11.22
C GLY A 52 4.56 4.86 -10.42
N VAL A 53 4.55 6.13 -10.02
CA VAL A 53 5.66 6.70 -9.25
C VAL A 53 5.22 6.95 -7.81
N LEU A 54 6.17 6.96 -6.90
CA LEU A 54 5.91 7.29 -5.51
C LEU A 54 6.85 8.41 -5.07
N GLN A 55 6.42 9.12 -4.03
CA GLN A 55 7.24 10.14 -3.39
C GLN A 55 7.31 9.84 -1.91
N VAL A 56 8.49 10.07 -1.33
CA VAL A 56 8.66 9.96 0.11
C VAL A 56 8.34 11.32 0.71
N LEU A 57 7.33 11.36 1.56
CA LEU A 57 6.92 12.56 2.27
C LEU A 57 7.53 12.56 3.68
N ASP A 58 7.41 13.69 4.38
CA ASP A 58 7.88 13.79 5.76
C ASP A 58 7.14 12.79 6.65
N GLY A 59 7.83 12.32 7.69
CA GLY A 59 7.22 11.41 8.66
C GLY A 59 7.07 9.98 8.18
N LYS A 60 7.89 9.55 7.24
CA LYS A 60 7.91 8.17 6.73
C LYS A 60 6.64 7.80 5.92
N VAL A 61 6.02 8.79 5.32
CA VAL A 61 4.82 8.57 4.50
C VAL A 61 5.23 8.44 3.05
N LEU A 62 4.67 7.44 2.37
CA LEU A 62 4.88 7.22 0.94
C LEU A 62 3.61 7.60 0.20
N MET A 63 3.71 8.50 -0.77
CA MET A 63 2.58 8.89 -1.61
C MET A 63 2.72 8.16 -2.96
N LEU A 64 1.81 7.25 -3.23
CA LEU A 64 1.77 6.49 -4.47
C LEU A 64 0.84 7.20 -5.45
N VAL A 65 1.33 7.52 -6.62
CA VAL A 65 0.55 8.21 -7.65
C VAL A 65 0.23 7.24 -8.78
N ARG A 66 -1.06 7.11 -9.09
CA ARG A 66 -1.53 6.28 -10.20
C ARG A 66 -1.72 7.19 -11.42
N PRO A 67 -0.82 7.18 -12.41
CA PRO A 67 -0.87 8.15 -13.51
C PRO A 67 -2.15 8.06 -14.36
N SER A 68 -2.72 6.87 -14.48
CA SER A 68 -3.89 6.68 -15.33
C SER A 68 -5.15 7.35 -14.81
N SER A 69 -5.24 7.57 -13.49
CA SER A 69 -6.43 8.16 -12.86
C SER A 69 -6.12 9.38 -12.02
N GLY A 70 -4.83 9.63 -11.74
CA GLY A 70 -4.43 10.70 -10.83
C GLY A 70 -4.69 10.40 -9.36
N GLU A 71 -5.05 9.17 -9.04
CA GLU A 71 -5.30 8.79 -7.65
C GLU A 71 -4.02 8.78 -6.83
N HIS A 72 -4.12 9.21 -5.58
CA HIS A 72 -3.03 9.14 -4.62
C HIS A 72 -3.40 8.16 -3.52
N THR A 73 -2.47 7.27 -3.18
CA THR A 73 -2.63 6.35 -2.07
C THR A 73 -1.46 6.57 -1.13
N PHE A 74 -1.74 6.62 0.16
CA PHE A 74 -0.73 6.93 1.16
C PHE A 74 -0.46 5.71 2.03
N TYR A 75 0.81 5.40 2.21
CA TYR A 75 1.27 4.34 3.10
C TYR A 75 2.34 4.91 4.01
N LYS A 76 2.30 4.51 5.27
CA LYS A 76 3.31 4.93 6.24
C LYS A 76 4.23 3.74 6.53
N VAL A 77 5.53 3.97 6.51
CA VAL A 77 6.51 2.94 6.85
C VAL A 77 6.52 2.78 8.37
N LYS A 78 6.15 1.60 8.86
CA LYS A 78 6.16 1.31 10.29
C LYS A 78 7.55 0.86 10.74
N ASP A 79 8.17 0.00 9.96
CA ASP A 79 9.54 -0.45 10.19
C ASP A 79 10.12 -0.94 8.85
N SER A 80 11.29 -1.58 8.88
CA SER A 80 11.94 -2.05 7.65
C SER A 80 11.20 -3.21 6.97
N LYS A 81 10.15 -3.74 7.59
CA LYS A 81 9.43 -4.93 7.11
C LYS A 81 7.93 -4.74 6.94
N SER A 82 7.39 -3.58 7.27
CA SER A 82 5.95 -3.37 7.17
C SER A 82 5.60 -1.94 6.85
N VAL A 83 4.48 -1.79 6.13
CA VAL A 83 3.87 -0.50 5.84
C VAL A 83 2.39 -0.59 6.17
N VAL A 84 1.78 0.55 6.46
CA VAL A 84 0.35 0.62 6.78
C VAL A 84 -0.31 1.67 5.90
N MET A 85 -1.51 1.35 5.39
CA MET A 85 -2.28 2.32 4.62
C MET A 85 -2.76 3.44 5.54
N THR A 86 -2.62 4.68 5.09
CA THR A 86 -3.01 5.86 5.84
C THR A 86 -3.91 6.77 5.01
N ASP A 87 -4.41 7.84 5.64
CA ASP A 87 -5.10 8.91 4.91
C ASP A 87 -4.08 9.89 4.31
N SER A 88 -4.58 10.95 3.68
CA SER A 88 -3.72 11.94 3.00
C SER A 88 -2.83 12.74 3.95
N LEU A 89 -3.09 12.68 5.24
CA LEU A 89 -2.29 13.35 6.27
C LEU A 89 -1.30 12.42 6.94
N GLY A 90 -1.27 11.14 6.52
CA GLY A 90 -0.39 10.15 7.12
C GLY A 90 -0.91 9.55 8.42
N ASN A 91 -2.19 9.75 8.72
CA ASN A 91 -2.80 9.20 9.93
C ASN A 91 -3.24 7.76 9.72
N GLU A 92 -2.83 6.89 10.63
CA GLU A 92 -3.23 5.48 10.60
C GLU A 92 -4.66 5.32 11.13
N ALA A 93 -5.32 4.23 10.73
CA ALA A 93 -6.61 3.87 11.29
C ALA A 93 -6.46 3.65 12.80
N GLU A 94 -7.53 3.89 13.55
CA GLU A 94 -7.50 3.77 15.02
C GLU A 94 -7.90 2.38 15.48
N GLY A 95 -7.39 2.00 16.65
CA GLY A 95 -7.76 0.76 17.32
C GLY A 95 -7.36 -0.47 16.55
N GLU A 96 -8.23 -1.49 16.56
CA GLU A 96 -7.96 -2.75 15.89
C GLU A 96 -7.97 -2.62 14.37
N MET A 97 -8.61 -1.60 13.82
CA MET A 97 -8.64 -1.37 12.39
C MET A 97 -7.25 -1.14 11.82
N ALA A 98 -6.35 -0.55 12.58
CA ALA A 98 -4.99 -0.30 12.12
C ALA A 98 -4.28 -1.59 11.70
N LYS A 99 -4.55 -2.68 12.40
CA LYS A 99 -3.93 -3.98 12.09
C LYS A 99 -4.40 -4.55 10.76
N LEU A 100 -5.59 -4.18 10.32
CA LEU A 100 -6.17 -4.68 9.08
C LEU A 100 -5.56 -4.02 7.84
N TYR A 101 -4.90 -2.89 8.02
CA TYR A 101 -4.32 -2.13 6.91
C TYR A 101 -2.81 -2.30 6.76
N VAL A 102 -2.20 -3.19 7.53
CA VAL A 102 -0.75 -3.41 7.50
C VAL A 102 -0.39 -4.42 6.42
N LEU A 103 0.61 -4.06 5.60
CA LEU A 103 1.23 -4.95 4.64
C LEU A 103 2.62 -5.30 5.16
N THR A 104 2.97 -6.57 5.09
CA THR A 104 4.23 -7.08 5.62
C THR A 104 5.16 -7.49 4.49
N LYS A 105 6.43 -7.12 4.61
CA LYS A 105 7.45 -7.45 3.61
C LYS A 105 7.72 -8.95 3.61
N LYS A 106 7.78 -9.49 2.41
CA LYS A 106 8.18 -10.88 2.23
C LYS A 106 9.64 -11.13 2.56
#